data_7d9c111b6329880ed47cd12e281f41cd
#
_entry.id   7d9c111b6329880ed47cd12e281f41cd
#
_cell.length_a   1.000
_cell.length_b   1.000
_cell.length_c   1.000
_cell.angle_alpha   90.00
_cell.angle_beta   90.00
_cell.angle_gamma   90.00
#
_symmetry.space_group_name_H-M   'P 1'
#
loop_
_entity.id
_entity.type
_entity.pdbx_description
1 polymer ?
#
loop_
_entity_poly.entity_id
_entity_poly.type
_entity_poly.pdbx_seq_one_letter_code
_entity_poly.pdbx_strand_id
1 'polypeptide(L)'
;MKPLTKGYYEFFMSNAKFRRLWGASVISLLGEWFNTIALFFLILEYSGSEFLLGILFSVRMFLFAISQPFNGLLADRFNRKTLMLWSNILQVGLALSFLFVDGEEDMWWLIGLSGLMMLLHGIYVTAERAALPNICLLYTSDAADDPA
;
A
#
# COMPACT_ATOMS: atom_id res chain seq x y z
N MET A 1 -11.78 -35.76 6.35
CA MET A 1 -11.56 -34.36 5.88
C MET A 1 -11.42 -33.48 7.11
N LYS A 2 -10.22 -32.98 7.41
CA LYS A 2 -10.03 -31.96 8.47
C LYS A 2 -10.71 -30.67 7.99
N PRO A 3 -11.48 -29.97 8.82
CA PRO A 3 -12.14 -28.76 8.40
C PRO A 3 -11.09 -27.69 8.04
N LEU A 4 -11.15 -27.16 6.82
CA LEU A 4 -10.24 -26.15 6.27
C LEU A 4 -10.08 -24.91 7.17
N THR A 5 -11.08 -24.61 7.99
CA THR A 5 -11.09 -23.48 8.92
C THR A 5 -10.07 -23.59 10.07
N LYS A 6 -9.79 -24.82 10.56
CA LYS A 6 -8.76 -25.03 11.60
C LYS A 6 -7.35 -24.77 11.07
N GLY A 7 -7.07 -25.11 9.80
CA GLY A 7 -5.77 -24.89 9.19
C GLY A 7 -5.39 -23.40 9.03
N TYR A 8 -6.34 -22.52 8.69
CA TYR A 8 -6.07 -21.08 8.55
C TYR A 8 -5.75 -20.41 9.89
N TYR A 9 -6.50 -20.74 10.93
CA TYR A 9 -6.27 -20.19 12.26
C TYR A 9 -4.92 -20.66 12.85
N GLU A 10 -4.61 -21.94 12.73
CA GLU A 10 -3.34 -22.52 13.16
C GLU A 10 -2.17 -21.91 12.39
N PHE A 11 -2.29 -21.74 11.06
CA PHE A 11 -1.31 -21.05 10.22
C PHE A 11 -1.07 -19.61 10.69
N PHE A 12 -2.14 -18.84 10.93
CA PHE A 12 -2.04 -17.46 11.40
C PHE A 12 -1.36 -17.38 12.76
N MET A 13 -1.69 -18.26 13.70
CA MET A 13 -1.11 -18.26 15.04
C MET A 13 0.34 -18.74 15.06
N SER A 14 0.70 -19.72 14.27
CA SER A 14 2.06 -20.30 14.24
C SER A 14 3.07 -19.45 13.47
N ASN A 15 2.63 -18.71 12.43
CA ASN A 15 3.54 -17.95 11.58
C ASN A 15 3.66 -16.47 12.00
N ALA A 16 4.66 -16.19 12.86
CA ALA A 16 4.93 -14.83 13.34
C ALA A 16 5.32 -13.85 12.22
N LYS A 17 5.98 -14.32 11.14
CA LYS A 17 6.35 -13.49 10.00
C LYS A 17 5.11 -13.05 9.23
N PHE A 18 4.17 -13.97 9.02
CA PHE A 18 2.89 -13.68 8.39
C PHE A 18 2.06 -12.69 9.19
N ARG A 19 1.93 -12.89 10.51
CA ARG A 19 1.20 -11.95 11.39
C ARG A 19 1.75 -10.53 11.34
N ARG A 20 3.09 -10.39 11.35
CA ARG A 20 3.74 -9.06 11.25
C ARG A 20 3.48 -8.39 9.90
N LEU A 21 3.59 -9.14 8.82
CA LEU A 21 3.28 -8.63 7.49
C LEU A 21 1.81 -8.22 7.41
N TRP A 22 0.90 -9.09 7.81
CA TRP A 22 -0.53 -8.82 7.80
C TRP A 22 -0.90 -7.59 8.64
N GLY A 23 -0.36 -7.47 9.85
CA GLY A 23 -0.56 -6.30 10.70
C GLY A 23 -0.04 -4.99 10.07
N ALA A 24 1.14 -5.03 9.46
CA ALA A 24 1.69 -3.89 8.73
C ALA A 24 0.81 -3.50 7.55
N SER A 25 0.29 -4.48 6.79
CA SER A 25 -0.61 -4.25 5.66
C SER A 25 -1.93 -3.61 6.08
N VAL A 26 -2.52 -4.07 7.19
CA VAL A 26 -3.75 -3.48 7.74
C VAL A 26 -3.53 -2.02 8.12
N ILE A 27 -2.44 -1.71 8.82
CA ILE A 27 -2.11 -0.33 9.21
C ILE A 27 -1.86 0.54 7.97
N SER A 28 -1.12 0.04 6.99
CA SER A 28 -0.85 0.75 5.74
C SER A 28 -2.13 1.04 4.95
N LEU A 29 -3.03 0.04 4.86
CA LEU A 29 -4.32 0.18 4.20
C LEU A 29 -5.21 1.22 4.90
N LEU A 30 -5.29 1.20 6.22
CA LEU A 30 -6.02 2.21 6.99
C LEU A 30 -5.43 3.61 6.74
N GLY A 31 -4.11 3.75 6.74
CA GLY A 31 -3.44 5.01 6.42
C GLY A 31 -3.80 5.53 5.03
N GLU A 32 -3.84 4.67 4.02
CA GLU A 32 -4.22 5.04 2.64
C GLU A 32 -5.69 5.51 2.56
N TRP A 33 -6.60 4.84 3.26
CA TRP A 33 -8.01 5.26 3.30
C TRP A 33 -8.18 6.59 4.02
N PHE A 34 -7.53 6.80 5.16
CA PHE A 34 -7.56 8.10 5.86
C PHE A 34 -6.98 9.21 5.01
N ASN A 35 -5.85 8.96 4.35
CA ASN A 35 -5.27 9.91 3.41
C ASN A 35 -6.21 10.25 2.25
N THR A 36 -6.89 9.26 1.68
CA THR A 36 -7.84 9.47 0.59
C THR A 36 -9.03 10.33 1.04
N ILE A 37 -9.57 10.07 2.23
CA ILE A 37 -10.67 10.87 2.81
C ILE A 37 -10.22 12.31 3.07
N ALA A 38 -9.01 12.48 3.64
CA ALA A 38 -8.45 13.80 3.90
C ALA A 38 -8.25 14.62 2.61
N LEU A 39 -7.75 14.00 1.54
CA LEU A 39 -7.60 14.64 0.23
C LEU A 39 -8.94 15.05 -0.36
N PHE A 40 -9.97 14.21 -0.23
CA PHE A 40 -11.31 14.54 -0.71
C PHE A 40 -11.88 15.72 0.05
N PHE A 41 -11.70 15.74 1.37
CA PHE A 41 -12.14 16.84 2.21
C PHE A 41 -11.43 18.15 1.83
N LEU A 42 -10.10 18.14 1.68
CA LEU A 42 -9.32 19.32 1.31
C LEU A 42 -9.75 19.90 -0.03
N ILE A 43 -9.97 19.08 -1.06
CA ILE A 43 -10.43 19.56 -2.36
C ILE A 43 -11.82 20.20 -2.25
N LEU A 44 -12.73 19.56 -1.56
CA LEU A 44 -14.09 20.11 -1.40
C LEU A 44 -14.12 21.39 -0.56
N GLU A 45 -13.29 21.46 0.49
CA GLU A 45 -13.21 22.64 1.36
C GLU A 45 -12.64 23.85 0.64
N TYR A 46 -11.52 23.70 -0.10
CA TYR A 46 -10.85 24.82 -0.73
C TYR A 46 -11.42 25.19 -2.10
N SER A 47 -11.82 24.23 -2.93
CA SER A 47 -12.30 24.51 -4.29
C SER A 47 -13.81 24.41 -4.45
N GLY A 48 -14.49 23.68 -3.57
CA GLY A 48 -15.94 23.39 -3.73
C GLY A 48 -16.27 22.61 -5.01
N SER A 49 -15.28 22.11 -5.74
CA SER A 49 -15.46 21.55 -7.08
C SER A 49 -15.44 20.04 -7.07
N GLU A 50 -16.59 19.42 -7.29
CA GLU A 50 -16.71 17.97 -7.51
C GLU A 50 -15.94 17.52 -8.76
N PHE A 51 -15.77 18.40 -9.75
CA PHE A 51 -14.99 18.10 -10.96
C PHE A 51 -13.50 17.90 -10.65
N LEU A 52 -12.91 18.74 -9.79
CA LEU A 52 -11.52 18.57 -9.35
C LEU A 52 -11.34 17.29 -8.53
N LEU A 53 -12.33 16.90 -7.75
CA LEU A 53 -12.35 15.62 -7.06
C LEU A 53 -12.27 14.44 -8.05
N GLY A 54 -13.04 14.52 -9.14
CA GLY A 54 -13.00 13.54 -10.24
C GLY A 54 -11.62 13.46 -10.92
N ILE A 55 -10.99 14.62 -11.15
CA ILE A 55 -9.63 14.70 -11.69
C ILE A 55 -8.63 14.06 -10.73
N LEU A 56 -8.68 14.40 -9.44
CA LEU A 56 -7.82 13.79 -8.42
C LEU A 56 -7.89 12.26 -8.48
N PHE A 57 -9.09 11.72 -8.43
CA PHE A 57 -9.30 10.27 -8.44
C PHE A 57 -8.79 9.63 -9.75
N SER A 58 -9.07 10.26 -10.89
CA SER A 58 -8.64 9.78 -12.21
C SER A 58 -7.12 9.76 -12.33
N VAL A 59 -6.44 10.83 -11.90
CA VAL A 59 -4.97 10.92 -11.91
C VAL A 59 -4.36 9.84 -11.01
N ARG A 60 -4.89 9.65 -9.81
CA ARG A 60 -4.41 8.61 -8.87
C ARG A 60 -4.54 7.22 -9.47
N MET A 61 -5.70 6.88 -10.01
CA MET A 61 -5.95 5.55 -10.61
C MET A 61 -5.10 5.33 -11.87
N PHE A 62 -4.98 6.33 -12.72
CA PHE A 62 -4.16 6.26 -13.93
C PHE A 62 -2.68 6.03 -13.60
N LEU A 63 -2.12 6.81 -12.68
CA LEU A 63 -0.72 6.66 -12.27
C LEU A 63 -0.46 5.33 -11.58
N PHE A 64 -1.40 4.85 -10.75
CA PHE A 64 -1.32 3.53 -10.16
C PHE A 64 -1.28 2.44 -11.25
N ALA A 65 -2.21 2.49 -12.20
CA ALA A 65 -2.31 1.47 -13.25
C ALA A 65 -1.06 1.44 -14.15
N ILE A 66 -0.58 2.60 -14.60
CA ILE A 66 0.59 2.69 -15.49
C ILE A 66 1.90 2.30 -14.79
N SER A 67 1.97 2.45 -13.47
CA SER A 67 3.16 2.08 -12.69
C SER A 67 3.31 0.57 -12.47
N GLN A 68 2.25 -0.24 -12.59
CA GLN A 68 2.27 -1.65 -12.22
C GLN A 68 3.37 -2.49 -12.92
N PRO A 69 3.59 -2.38 -14.25
CA PRO A 69 4.66 -3.15 -14.91
C PRO A 69 6.06 -2.76 -14.40
N PHE A 70 6.27 -1.47 -14.09
CA PHE A 70 7.55 -0.99 -13.53
C PHE A 70 7.75 -1.46 -12.08
N ASN A 71 6.68 -1.47 -11.30
CA ASN A 71 6.70 -1.93 -9.91
C ASN A 71 7.05 -3.42 -9.82
N GLY A 72 6.55 -4.25 -10.75
CA GLY A 72 6.93 -5.64 -10.87
C GLY A 72 8.44 -5.82 -11.08
N LEU A 73 9.01 -5.09 -12.03
CA LEU A 73 10.45 -5.11 -12.30
C LEU A 73 11.29 -4.67 -11.10
N LEU A 74 10.84 -3.65 -10.36
CA LEU A 74 11.51 -3.23 -9.12
C LEU A 74 11.45 -4.32 -8.04
N ALA A 75 10.29 -4.95 -7.84
CA ALA A 75 10.09 -6.00 -6.84
C ALA A 75 10.94 -7.26 -7.12
N ASP A 76 11.30 -7.50 -8.39
CA ASP A 76 12.16 -8.61 -8.79
C ASP A 76 13.66 -8.29 -8.60
N ARG A 77 14.04 -7.02 -8.75
CA ARG A 77 15.45 -6.60 -8.69
C ARG A 77 15.92 -6.22 -7.29
N PHE A 78 15.03 -5.72 -6.44
CA PHE A 78 15.38 -5.19 -5.13
C PHE A 78 14.81 -6.03 -3.99
N ASN A 79 15.40 -5.87 -2.81
CA ASN A 79 14.88 -6.52 -1.62
C ASN A 79 13.48 -5.98 -1.28
N ARG A 80 12.48 -6.86 -1.28
CA ARG A 80 11.06 -6.54 -1.09
C ARG A 80 10.79 -5.79 0.22
N LYS A 81 11.46 -6.20 1.31
CA LYS A 81 11.35 -5.51 2.61
C LYS A 81 11.86 -4.08 2.53
N THR A 82 12.97 -3.86 1.84
CA THR A 82 13.57 -2.53 1.66
C THR A 82 12.66 -1.63 0.82
N LEU A 83 12.07 -2.18 -0.26
CA LEU A 83 11.11 -1.44 -1.09
C LEU A 83 9.89 -1.01 -0.28
N MET A 84 9.29 -1.92 0.48
CA MET A 84 8.13 -1.61 1.34
C MET A 84 8.46 -0.52 2.37
N LEU A 85 9.64 -0.61 3.01
CA LEU A 85 10.06 0.36 4.02
C LEU A 85 10.26 1.75 3.42
N TRP A 86 11.02 1.85 2.33
CA TRP A 86 11.28 3.14 1.68
C TRP A 86 10.03 3.75 1.08
N SER A 87 9.16 2.96 0.47
CA SER A 87 7.86 3.45 -0.02
C SER A 87 7.04 4.08 1.09
N ASN A 88 6.97 3.45 2.27
CA ASN A 88 6.23 3.99 3.41
C ASN A 88 6.89 5.27 3.97
N ILE A 89 8.22 5.30 4.12
CA ILE A 89 8.94 6.49 4.60
C ILE A 89 8.69 7.68 3.66
N LEU A 90 8.80 7.47 2.36
CA LEU A 90 8.56 8.52 1.37
C LEU A 90 7.08 8.97 1.38
N GLN A 91 6.14 8.06 1.54
CA GLN A 91 4.72 8.41 1.68
C GLN A 91 4.44 9.27 2.92
N VAL A 92 5.11 9.00 4.05
CA VAL A 92 5.02 9.86 5.24
C VAL A 92 5.54 11.27 4.93
N GLY A 93 6.68 11.39 4.24
CA GLY A 93 7.21 12.69 3.81
C GLY A 93 6.24 13.45 2.90
N LEU A 94 5.62 12.77 1.93
CA LEU A 94 4.62 13.37 1.05
C LEU A 94 3.33 13.75 1.82
N ALA A 95 2.90 12.93 2.77
CA ALA A 95 1.74 13.25 3.61
C ALA A 95 1.98 14.51 4.44
N LEU A 96 3.18 14.70 4.97
CA LEU A 96 3.55 15.94 5.66
C LEU A 96 3.58 17.15 4.73
N SER A 97 3.86 16.96 3.45
CA SER A 97 3.82 18.05 2.45
C SER A 97 2.41 18.61 2.22
N PHE A 98 1.35 17.85 2.52
CA PHE A 98 -0.03 18.37 2.46
C PHE A 98 -0.33 19.43 3.52
N LEU A 99 0.45 19.51 4.59
CA LEU A 99 0.33 20.56 5.61
C LEU A 99 0.70 21.96 5.08
N PHE A 100 1.33 22.04 3.92
CA PHE A 100 1.69 23.30 3.25
C PHE A 100 0.66 23.74 2.21
N VAL A 101 -0.44 23.03 2.10
CA VAL A 101 -1.56 23.38 1.20
C VAL A 101 -2.50 24.30 1.97
N ASP A 102 -2.47 25.58 1.64
CA ASP A 102 -3.18 26.61 2.40
C ASP A 102 -4.40 27.22 1.65
N GLY A 103 -4.60 26.88 0.37
CA GLY A 103 -5.66 27.49 -0.41
C GLY A 103 -5.92 26.86 -1.79
N GLU A 104 -6.84 27.52 -2.51
CA GLU A 104 -7.29 27.09 -3.84
C GLU A 104 -6.17 27.13 -4.89
N GLU A 105 -5.19 28.00 -4.73
CA GLU A 105 -4.04 28.12 -5.64
C GLU A 105 -3.16 26.86 -5.63
N ASP A 106 -3.17 26.11 -4.53
CA ASP A 106 -2.35 24.92 -4.33
C ASP A 106 -3.01 23.61 -4.81
N MET A 107 -4.21 23.67 -5.39
CA MET A 107 -4.96 22.47 -5.79
C MET A 107 -4.22 21.60 -6.78
N TRP A 108 -3.52 22.17 -7.74
CA TRP A 108 -2.72 21.42 -8.70
C TRP A 108 -1.51 20.75 -8.04
N TRP A 109 -0.91 21.42 -7.06
CA TRP A 109 0.15 20.84 -6.25
C TRP A 109 -0.36 19.65 -5.43
N LEU A 110 -1.52 19.77 -4.80
CA LEU A 110 -2.18 18.70 -4.05
C LEU A 110 -2.49 17.49 -4.95
N ILE A 111 -3.00 17.71 -6.15
CA ILE A 111 -3.26 16.63 -7.13
C ILE A 111 -1.94 15.95 -7.54
N GLY A 112 -0.89 16.70 -7.81
CA GLY A 112 0.42 16.17 -8.17
C GLY A 112 1.05 15.32 -7.05
N LEU A 113 1.05 15.82 -5.82
CA LEU A 113 1.55 15.09 -4.65
C LEU A 113 0.77 13.81 -4.40
N SER A 114 -0.55 13.85 -4.52
CA SER A 114 -1.41 12.68 -4.33
C SER A 114 -1.15 11.61 -5.40
N GLY A 115 -0.89 12.02 -6.64
CA GLY A 115 -0.48 11.13 -7.72
C GLY A 115 0.86 10.45 -7.42
N LEU A 116 1.85 11.21 -6.93
CA LEU A 116 3.15 10.67 -6.52
C LEU A 116 3.02 9.68 -5.37
N MET A 117 2.16 9.97 -4.38
CA MET A 117 1.84 9.01 -3.31
C MET A 117 1.30 7.70 -3.89
N MET A 118 0.45 7.78 -4.91
CA MET A 118 -0.14 6.59 -5.51
C MET A 118 0.89 5.74 -6.27
N LEU A 119 1.90 6.35 -6.88
CA LEU A 119 3.05 5.64 -7.45
C LEU A 119 3.82 4.85 -6.38
N LEU A 120 4.12 5.49 -5.25
CA LEU A 120 4.82 4.84 -4.14
C LEU A 120 3.97 3.73 -3.51
N HIS A 121 2.66 3.94 -3.38
CA HIS A 121 1.73 2.92 -2.92
C HIS A 121 1.73 1.71 -3.86
N GLY A 122 1.80 1.91 -5.16
CA GLY A 122 1.93 0.84 -6.15
C GLY A 122 3.19 -0.01 -5.94
N ILE A 123 4.34 0.61 -5.65
CA ILE A 123 5.58 -0.11 -5.32
C ILE A 123 5.40 -0.96 -4.06
N TYR A 124 4.82 -0.38 -3.00
CA TYR A 124 4.53 -1.07 -1.75
C TYR A 124 3.67 -2.32 -1.97
N VAL A 125 2.51 -2.16 -2.61
CA VAL A 125 1.55 -3.25 -2.85
C VAL A 125 2.15 -4.38 -3.69
N THR A 126 2.94 -4.03 -4.71
CA THR A 126 3.59 -5.01 -5.57
C THR A 126 4.66 -5.80 -4.81
N ALA A 127 5.50 -5.12 -4.01
CA ALA A 127 6.51 -5.75 -3.17
C ALA A 127 5.89 -6.65 -2.09
N GLU A 128 4.78 -6.24 -1.49
CA GLU A 128 4.00 -7.01 -0.52
C GLU A 128 3.45 -8.30 -1.13
N ARG A 129 2.79 -8.19 -2.29
CA ARG A 129 2.24 -9.36 -3.01
C ARG A 129 3.34 -10.35 -3.42
N ALA A 130 4.49 -9.85 -3.84
CA ALA A 130 5.64 -10.67 -4.17
C ALA A 130 6.26 -11.36 -2.94
N ALA A 131 6.12 -10.80 -1.74
CA ALA A 131 6.64 -11.39 -0.50
C ALA A 131 5.78 -12.53 0.04
N LEU A 132 4.47 -12.52 -0.19
CA LEU A 132 3.51 -13.49 0.34
C LEU A 132 3.84 -14.95 0.00
N PRO A 133 4.13 -15.34 -1.26
CA PRO A 133 4.43 -16.73 -1.61
C PRO A 133 5.62 -17.28 -0.85
N ASN A 134 6.68 -16.49 -0.65
CA ASN A 134 7.87 -16.92 0.08
C ASN A 134 7.60 -17.22 1.55
N ILE A 135 6.67 -16.49 2.17
CA ILE A 135 6.28 -16.71 3.57
C ILE A 135 5.41 -17.96 3.69
N CYS A 136 4.54 -18.21 2.71
CA CYS A 136 3.67 -19.38 2.68
C CYS A 136 4.43 -20.66 2.35
N LEU A 137 5.36 -20.63 1.38
CA LEU A 137 6.16 -21.80 0.95
C LEU A 137 7.13 -22.28 2.03
N LEU A 138 7.76 -21.38 2.76
CA LEU A 138 8.62 -21.74 3.90
C LEU A 138 7.86 -22.53 4.97
N TYR A 139 6.61 -22.17 5.21
CA TYR A 139 5.77 -22.88 6.19
C TYR A 139 5.37 -24.29 5.73
N THR A 140 5.12 -24.48 4.43
CA THR A 140 4.77 -25.82 3.90
C THR A 140 5.99 -26.76 3.89
N SER A 141 7.21 -26.23 3.69
CA SER A 141 8.44 -27.01 3.77
C SER A 141 8.75 -27.42 5.21
N ASP A 142 8.68 -26.50 6.17
CA ASP A 142 8.91 -26.81 7.58
C ASP A 142 7.88 -27.80 8.13
N ALA A 143 6.62 -27.74 7.65
CA ALA A 143 5.55 -28.67 8.05
C ALA A 143 5.69 -30.07 7.40
N ALA A 144 6.43 -30.19 6.29
CA ALA A 144 6.70 -31.47 5.63
C ALA A 144 7.93 -32.20 6.23
N ASP A 145 8.83 -31.45 6.87
CA ASP A 145 10.04 -31.97 7.50
C ASP A 145 9.86 -32.33 8.99
N ASP A 146 8.65 -32.16 9.57
CA ASP A 146 8.33 -32.53 10.95
C ASP A 146 7.80 -33.99 10.97
N PRO A 147 8.64 -35.01 11.27
CA PRO A 147 8.18 -36.39 11.37
C PRO A 147 7.36 -36.56 12.64
N ALA A 148 6.08 -36.91 12.47
CA ALA A 148 5.16 -37.26 13.54
C ALA A 148 5.64 -38.50 14.33
#